data_bbd5f7ab3aa0c01b0c15b1b5bb0b15a3
#
_entry.id   bbd5f7ab3aa0c01b0c15b1b5bb0b15a3
#
_cell.length_a   1.000
_cell.length_b   1.000
_cell.length_c   1.000
_cell.angle_alpha   90.00
_cell.angle_beta   90.00
_cell.angle_gamma   90.00
#
_symmetry.space_group_name_H-M   'P 1'
#
loop_
_entity.id
_entity.type
_entity.pdbx_description
1 polymer ?
#
loop_
_entity_poly.entity_id
_entity_poly.type
_entity_poly.pdbx_seq_one_letter_code
_entity_poly.pdbx_strand_id
1 'polypeptide(L)'
;MHRILYLLLAALTFAATSAHAELRVFACEPEWGSMLDELAGSAIHVDVGTNALQDPHVVEARPSLIAKVRRADLVVCTGAELEVGWLPQLLRQAGNSKITAGAGYFMADSQVETLNKPSQLDRANGDIHPDGNPHIQMDPYRMLAVAKALSARLAGLDAPNAATYQKRLADTVYFRNIANN
;
A
#
# COMPACT_ATOMS: atom_id res chain seq x y z
N MET A 1 41.93 26.60 -29.36
CA MET A 1 40.50 26.30 -29.60
C MET A 1 40.10 24.89 -29.19
N HIS A 2 40.90 23.84 -29.43
CA HIS A 2 40.56 22.44 -29.10
C HIS A 2 40.40 22.16 -27.60
N ARG A 3 41.16 22.80 -26.70
CA ARG A 3 41.07 22.61 -25.25
C ARG A 3 39.75 23.12 -24.61
N ILE A 4 39.16 24.17 -25.16
CA ILE A 4 37.87 24.72 -24.69
C ILE A 4 36.71 23.82 -25.13
N LEU A 5 36.81 23.19 -26.31
CA LEU A 5 35.80 22.26 -26.80
C LEU A 5 35.69 20.98 -25.94
N TYR A 6 36.82 20.46 -25.44
CA TYR A 6 36.85 19.30 -24.54
C TYR A 6 36.25 19.62 -23.16
N LEU A 7 36.46 20.84 -22.65
CA LEU A 7 35.85 21.26 -21.36
C LEU A 7 34.32 21.44 -21.46
N LEU A 8 33.82 21.88 -22.61
CA LEU A 8 32.37 21.97 -22.84
C LEU A 8 31.72 20.59 -23.02
N LEU A 9 32.41 19.64 -23.64
CA LEU A 9 31.91 18.26 -23.78
C LEU A 9 31.89 17.51 -22.45
N ALA A 10 32.82 17.77 -21.53
CA ALA A 10 32.90 17.17 -20.21
C ALA A 10 31.78 17.72 -19.25
N ALA A 11 31.28 18.94 -19.47
CA ALA A 11 30.23 19.55 -18.68
C ALA A 11 28.83 19.03 -19.04
N LEU A 12 28.64 18.47 -20.25
CA LEU A 12 27.35 17.94 -20.69
C LEU A 12 27.02 16.52 -20.14
N THR A 13 27.98 15.83 -19.55
CA THR A 13 27.77 14.44 -19.09
C THR A 13 27.22 14.30 -17.66
N PHE A 14 26.94 15.40 -16.93
CA PHE A 14 26.58 15.36 -15.52
C PHE A 14 25.09 15.54 -15.21
N ALA A 15 24.22 15.58 -16.20
CA ALA A 15 22.78 15.76 -15.98
C ALA A 15 21.94 14.56 -16.45
N ALA A 16 22.42 13.34 -16.25
CA ALA A 16 21.55 12.18 -16.30
C ALA A 16 20.80 12.10 -14.98
N THR A 17 19.74 12.92 -14.80
CA THR A 17 18.72 12.66 -13.79
C THR A 17 18.12 11.30 -14.15
N SER A 18 18.44 10.28 -13.36
CA SER A 18 17.73 9.00 -13.45
C SER A 18 16.26 9.30 -13.27
N ALA A 19 15.49 9.24 -14.35
CA ALA A 19 14.02 9.27 -14.26
C ALA A 19 13.62 8.00 -13.50
N HIS A 20 13.42 8.13 -12.19
CA HIS A 20 12.88 7.05 -11.39
C HIS A 20 11.41 6.90 -11.75
N ALA A 21 11.00 5.71 -12.15
CA ALA A 21 9.60 5.45 -12.41
C ALA A 21 8.81 5.56 -11.10
N GLU A 22 7.74 6.34 -11.11
CA GLU A 22 6.85 6.52 -9.97
C GLU A 22 6.28 5.16 -9.51
N LEU A 23 6.39 4.88 -8.21
CA LEU A 23 5.87 3.65 -7.61
C LEU A 23 4.33 3.64 -7.71
N ARG A 24 3.77 2.58 -8.27
CA ARG A 24 2.33 2.41 -8.42
C ARG A 24 1.78 1.51 -7.34
N VAL A 25 0.83 2.02 -6.57
CA VAL A 25 0.22 1.29 -5.46
C VAL A 25 -1.27 1.11 -5.73
N PHE A 26 -1.77 -0.10 -5.51
CA PHE A 26 -3.19 -0.41 -5.51
C PHE A 26 -3.63 -0.60 -4.06
N ALA A 27 -4.52 0.26 -3.58
CA ALA A 27 -5.17 0.15 -2.28
C ALA A 27 -6.54 -0.52 -2.46
N CYS A 28 -6.85 -1.54 -1.69
CA CYS A 28 -8.15 -2.21 -1.77
C CYS A 28 -9.27 -1.27 -1.31
N GLU A 29 -9.11 -0.63 -0.16
CA GLU A 29 -10.08 0.25 0.48
C GLU A 29 -9.58 1.70 0.58
N PRO A 30 -10.50 2.68 0.70
CA PRO A 30 -10.17 4.11 0.75
C PRO A 30 -9.27 4.50 1.92
N GLU A 31 -9.37 3.84 3.08
CA GLU A 31 -8.53 4.11 4.25
C GLU A 31 -7.05 3.85 3.99
N TRP A 32 -6.74 2.79 3.24
CA TRP A 32 -5.36 2.50 2.85
C TRP A 32 -4.87 3.49 1.79
N GLY A 33 -5.76 3.92 0.89
CA GLY A 33 -5.47 5.00 -0.04
C GLY A 33 -5.09 6.29 0.69
N SER A 34 -5.90 6.69 1.68
CA SER A 34 -5.65 7.88 2.50
C SER A 34 -4.35 7.77 3.31
N MET A 35 -4.06 6.60 3.89
CA MET A 35 -2.80 6.36 4.60
C MET A 35 -1.58 6.47 3.66
N LEU A 36 -1.68 5.94 2.45
CA LEU A 36 -0.63 6.03 1.43
C LEU A 36 -0.39 7.49 1.02
N ASP A 37 -1.45 8.28 0.83
CA ASP A 37 -1.35 9.71 0.54
C ASP A 37 -0.67 10.47 1.69
N GLU A 38 -0.99 10.13 2.95
CA GLU A 38 -0.32 10.71 4.12
C GLU A 38 1.16 10.33 4.20
N LEU A 39 1.51 9.08 3.91
CA LEU A 39 2.89 8.59 4.03
C LEU A 39 3.78 8.99 2.86
N ALA A 40 3.23 9.15 1.67
CA ALA A 40 4.03 9.29 0.45
C ALA A 40 3.74 10.59 -0.33
N GLY A 41 2.54 11.16 -0.21
CA GLY A 41 2.13 12.32 -1.01
C GLY A 41 2.27 12.07 -2.51
N SER A 42 2.90 12.99 -3.20
CA SER A 42 3.12 12.90 -4.66
C SER A 42 4.31 12.00 -5.08
N ALA A 43 4.95 11.28 -4.14
CA ALA A 43 6.05 10.39 -4.49
C ALA A 43 5.59 9.07 -5.11
N ILE A 44 4.31 8.73 -4.98
CA ILE A 44 3.70 7.51 -5.50
C ILE A 44 2.37 7.81 -6.21
N HIS A 45 1.97 6.90 -7.09
CA HIS A 45 0.62 6.91 -7.68
C HIS A 45 -0.25 5.87 -6.97
N VAL A 46 -1.40 6.30 -6.41
CA VAL A 46 -2.34 5.43 -5.71
C VAL A 46 -3.61 5.22 -6.54
N ASP A 47 -3.92 3.96 -6.81
CA ASP A 47 -5.20 3.53 -7.38
C ASP A 47 -6.03 2.87 -6.27
N VAL A 48 -7.21 3.37 -5.96
CA VAL A 48 -8.13 2.75 -4.99
C VAL A 48 -9.11 1.82 -5.68
N GLY A 49 -9.35 0.64 -5.10
CA GLY A 49 -10.19 -0.43 -5.64
C GLY A 49 -11.67 -0.25 -5.39
N THR A 50 -12.01 0.21 -4.18
CA THR A 50 -13.38 0.41 -3.71
C THR A 50 -13.63 1.89 -3.36
N ASN A 51 -14.83 2.20 -2.93
CA ASN A 51 -15.18 3.51 -2.39
C ASN A 51 -16.02 3.33 -1.10
N ALA A 52 -16.22 4.40 -0.35
CA ALA A 52 -16.90 4.38 0.95
C ALA A 52 -18.38 3.94 0.91
N LEU A 53 -18.98 3.80 -0.27
CA LEU A 53 -20.37 3.36 -0.46
C LEU A 53 -20.45 1.91 -0.94
N GLN A 54 -19.31 1.23 -1.10
CA GLN A 54 -19.25 -0.17 -1.52
C GLN A 54 -18.95 -1.06 -0.32
N ASP A 55 -19.62 -2.21 -0.27
CA ASP A 55 -19.27 -3.28 0.65
C ASP A 55 -17.96 -3.94 0.21
N PRO A 56 -16.89 -3.89 1.00
CA PRO A 56 -15.60 -4.46 0.64
C PRO A 56 -15.59 -6.00 0.59
N HIS A 57 -16.60 -6.68 1.14
CA HIS A 57 -16.73 -8.13 1.05
C HIS A 57 -17.19 -8.57 -0.35
N VAL A 58 -17.94 -7.69 -1.06
CA VAL A 58 -18.61 -8.03 -2.31
C VAL A 58 -18.20 -7.05 -3.41
N VAL A 59 -17.03 -7.29 -3.99
CA VAL A 59 -16.49 -6.49 -5.08
C VAL A 59 -16.35 -7.36 -6.34
N GLU A 60 -16.74 -6.82 -7.49
CA GLU A 60 -16.55 -7.50 -8.76
C GLU A 60 -15.12 -7.27 -9.29
N ALA A 61 -14.44 -8.34 -9.69
CA ALA A 61 -13.12 -8.29 -10.33
C ALA A 61 -13.23 -7.81 -11.78
N ARG A 62 -13.67 -6.55 -11.96
CA ARG A 62 -13.89 -5.94 -13.28
C ARG A 62 -12.56 -5.63 -14.02
N PRO A 63 -12.58 -5.55 -15.36
CA PRO A 63 -11.37 -5.32 -16.17
C PRO A 63 -10.56 -4.09 -15.78
N SER A 64 -11.21 -3.02 -15.30
CA SER A 64 -10.53 -1.82 -14.85
C SER A 64 -9.66 -2.08 -13.59
N LEU A 65 -10.14 -2.86 -12.62
CA LEU A 65 -9.37 -3.25 -11.44
C LEU A 65 -8.22 -4.19 -11.81
N ILE A 66 -8.48 -5.16 -12.68
CA ILE A 66 -7.45 -6.08 -13.20
C ILE A 66 -6.31 -5.29 -13.84
N ALA A 67 -6.64 -4.27 -14.66
CA ALA A 67 -5.64 -3.43 -15.32
C ALA A 67 -4.83 -2.60 -14.32
N LYS A 68 -5.43 -2.13 -13.22
CA LYS A 68 -4.75 -1.41 -12.13
C LYS A 68 -3.75 -2.32 -11.42
N VAL A 69 -4.19 -3.48 -10.94
CA VAL A 69 -3.34 -4.45 -10.24
C VAL A 69 -2.22 -4.97 -11.13
N ARG A 70 -2.48 -5.17 -12.43
CA ARG A 70 -1.43 -5.59 -13.39
C ARG A 70 -0.26 -4.62 -13.48
N ARG A 71 -0.50 -3.32 -13.27
CA ARG A 71 0.53 -2.27 -13.32
C ARG A 71 1.08 -1.90 -11.95
N ALA A 72 0.49 -2.41 -10.88
CA ALA A 72 0.91 -2.09 -9.52
C ALA A 72 2.29 -2.68 -9.20
N ASP A 73 3.05 -1.96 -8.40
CA ASP A 73 4.28 -2.42 -7.75
C ASP A 73 4.02 -2.91 -6.34
N LEU A 74 2.91 -2.44 -5.72
CA LEU A 74 2.45 -2.80 -4.40
C LEU A 74 0.91 -2.88 -4.38
N VAL A 75 0.37 -3.90 -3.73
CA VAL A 75 -1.05 -4.02 -3.35
C VAL A 75 -1.14 -3.93 -1.83
N VAL A 76 -2.02 -3.06 -1.33
CA VAL A 76 -2.29 -2.82 0.09
C VAL A 76 -3.76 -3.10 0.36
N CYS A 77 -4.06 -4.07 1.19
CA CYS A 77 -5.42 -4.47 1.56
C CYS A 77 -5.53 -4.70 3.08
N THR A 78 -6.74 -4.86 3.57
CA THR A 78 -7.00 -5.12 4.98
C THR A 78 -6.55 -6.51 5.40
N GLY A 79 -6.93 -7.56 4.68
CA GLY A 79 -6.75 -8.94 5.09
C GLY A 79 -7.84 -9.42 6.05
N ALA A 80 -7.52 -10.41 6.89
CA ALA A 80 -8.48 -11.05 7.79
C ALA A 80 -9.75 -11.52 7.07
N GLU A 81 -9.59 -12.02 5.84
CA GLU A 81 -10.64 -12.50 4.92
C GLU A 81 -11.65 -11.43 4.44
N LEU A 82 -11.39 -10.12 4.65
CA LEU A 82 -12.28 -9.07 4.17
C LEU A 82 -12.47 -9.12 2.65
N GLU A 83 -11.37 -9.28 1.90
CA GLU A 83 -11.37 -9.28 0.43
C GLU A 83 -11.37 -10.70 -0.17
N VAL A 84 -11.62 -11.74 0.64
CA VAL A 84 -11.50 -13.14 0.21
C VAL A 84 -12.40 -13.48 -0.98
N GLY A 85 -13.55 -12.80 -1.09
CA GLY A 85 -14.52 -13.03 -2.18
C GLY A 85 -14.03 -12.56 -3.56
N TRP A 86 -13.06 -11.66 -3.66
CA TRP A 86 -12.68 -11.05 -4.92
C TRP A 86 -11.17 -10.88 -5.17
N LEU A 87 -10.39 -10.56 -4.15
CA LEU A 87 -8.96 -10.28 -4.30
C LEU A 87 -8.16 -11.44 -4.89
N PRO A 88 -8.36 -12.71 -4.46
CA PRO A 88 -7.64 -13.83 -5.05
C PRO A 88 -7.91 -14.01 -6.54
N GLN A 89 -9.15 -13.77 -6.99
CA GLN A 89 -9.50 -13.81 -8.41
C GLN A 89 -8.87 -12.65 -9.18
N LEU A 90 -8.91 -11.44 -8.60
CA LEU A 90 -8.30 -10.23 -9.18
C LEU A 90 -6.79 -10.42 -9.39
N LEU A 91 -6.08 -10.93 -8.38
CA LEU A 91 -4.64 -11.19 -8.46
C LEU A 91 -4.30 -12.23 -9.54
N ARG A 92 -5.06 -13.34 -9.62
CA ARG A 92 -4.87 -14.35 -10.66
C ARG A 92 -5.05 -13.78 -12.06
N GLN A 93 -6.10 -12.99 -12.28
CA GLN A 93 -6.38 -12.39 -13.59
C GLN A 93 -5.40 -11.28 -13.96
N ALA A 94 -4.88 -10.56 -12.98
CA ALA A 94 -3.85 -9.55 -13.21
C ALA A 94 -2.51 -10.18 -13.64
N GLY A 95 -2.16 -11.37 -13.10
CA GLY A 95 -0.95 -12.10 -13.45
C GLY A 95 0.33 -11.31 -13.17
N ASN A 96 0.32 -10.47 -12.14
CA ASN A 96 1.44 -9.61 -11.79
C ASN A 96 2.40 -10.31 -10.82
N SER A 97 3.55 -10.75 -11.32
CA SER A 97 4.55 -11.47 -10.51
C SER A 97 5.18 -10.62 -9.40
N LYS A 98 5.23 -9.30 -9.52
CA LYS A 98 5.72 -8.41 -8.46
C LYS A 98 4.88 -8.53 -7.18
N ILE A 99 3.57 -8.74 -7.34
CA ILE A 99 2.63 -8.87 -6.23
C ILE A 99 2.69 -10.29 -5.65
N THR A 100 2.62 -11.31 -6.51
CA THR A 100 2.52 -12.71 -6.07
C THR A 100 3.84 -13.27 -5.51
N ALA A 101 4.98 -12.67 -5.82
CA ALA A 101 6.31 -13.15 -5.40
C ALA A 101 6.85 -12.54 -4.09
N GLY A 102 6.08 -11.72 -3.37
CA GLY A 102 6.46 -11.32 -2.02
C GLY A 102 6.39 -9.82 -1.70
N ALA A 103 7.39 -9.01 -2.07
CA ALA A 103 7.52 -7.63 -1.58
C ALA A 103 6.36 -6.70 -2.01
N GLY A 104 5.71 -6.98 -3.12
CA GLY A 104 4.57 -6.22 -3.65
C GLY A 104 3.22 -6.53 -3.00
N TYR A 105 3.15 -7.42 -2.00
CA TYR A 105 1.92 -7.79 -1.32
C TYR A 105 1.96 -7.37 0.15
N PHE A 106 1.02 -6.54 0.58
CA PHE A 106 0.95 -6.02 1.94
C PHE A 106 -0.48 -6.14 2.47
N MET A 107 -0.62 -6.88 3.56
CA MET A 107 -1.87 -7.04 4.31
C MET A 107 -1.73 -6.36 5.67
N ALA A 108 -2.71 -5.51 6.02
CA ALA A 108 -2.71 -4.76 7.26
C ALA A 108 -2.86 -5.68 8.48
N ASP A 109 -3.68 -6.72 8.38
CA ASP A 109 -3.87 -7.73 9.43
C ASP A 109 -2.57 -8.45 9.82
N SER A 110 -1.67 -8.65 8.84
CA SER A 110 -0.37 -9.28 9.08
C SER A 110 0.60 -8.41 9.87
N GLN A 111 0.29 -7.14 10.08
CA GLN A 111 1.13 -6.18 10.81
C GLN A 111 0.70 -5.99 12.27
N VAL A 112 -0.44 -6.54 12.66
CA VAL A 112 -1.05 -6.36 13.98
C VAL A 112 -1.72 -7.65 14.43
N GLU A 113 -1.94 -7.77 15.74
CA GLU A 113 -2.82 -8.80 16.25
C GLU A 113 -4.28 -8.41 15.99
N THR A 114 -5.02 -9.25 15.27
CA THR A 114 -6.45 -9.07 15.03
C THR A 114 -7.26 -9.39 16.29
N LEU A 115 -8.31 -8.61 16.55
CA LEU A 115 -9.21 -8.80 17.70
C LEU A 115 -10.31 -9.81 17.39
N ASN A 116 -10.95 -10.31 18.44
CA ASN A 116 -12.20 -11.08 18.37
C ASN A 116 -12.11 -12.29 17.42
N LYS A 117 -11.00 -13.02 17.43
CA LYS A 117 -10.90 -14.29 16.72
C LYS A 117 -11.97 -15.24 17.25
N PRO A 118 -12.89 -15.73 16.39
CA PRO A 118 -13.98 -16.57 16.83
C PRO A 118 -13.44 -17.94 17.29
N SER A 119 -13.98 -18.43 18.41
CA SER A 119 -13.67 -19.78 18.89
C SER A 119 -14.43 -20.88 18.13
N GLN A 120 -15.51 -20.51 17.44
CA GLN A 120 -16.32 -21.40 16.61
C GLN A 120 -16.74 -20.66 15.33
N LEU A 121 -16.64 -21.34 14.20
CA LEU A 121 -17.04 -20.82 12.90
C LEU A 121 -18.46 -21.29 12.60
N ASP A 122 -19.46 -20.49 13.02
CA ASP A 122 -20.87 -20.75 12.74
C ASP A 122 -21.46 -19.59 11.93
N ARG A 123 -21.78 -19.86 10.66
CA ARG A 123 -22.36 -18.88 9.73
C ARG A 123 -23.73 -18.35 10.18
N ALA A 124 -24.40 -18.99 11.13
CA ALA A 124 -25.63 -18.47 11.71
C ALA A 124 -25.43 -17.16 12.49
N ASN A 125 -24.17 -16.84 12.85
CA ASN A 125 -23.81 -15.63 13.59
C ASN A 125 -23.43 -14.45 12.67
N GLY A 126 -23.72 -14.50 11.37
CA GLY A 126 -23.44 -13.43 10.39
C GLY A 126 -22.08 -13.55 9.71
N ASP A 127 -21.49 -12.42 9.31
CA ASP A 127 -20.17 -12.37 8.67
C ASP A 127 -19.08 -12.65 9.71
N ILE A 128 -18.65 -13.91 9.75
CA ILE A 128 -17.59 -14.34 10.64
C ILE A 128 -16.27 -14.33 9.88
N HIS A 129 -15.30 -13.59 10.42
CA HIS A 129 -13.93 -13.57 9.95
C HIS A 129 -13.08 -14.52 10.81
N PRO A 130 -12.65 -15.68 10.27
CA PRO A 130 -11.85 -16.66 11.01
C PRO A 130 -10.56 -16.10 11.59
N ASP A 131 -9.93 -15.18 10.84
CA ASP A 131 -8.67 -14.54 11.22
C ASP A 131 -8.85 -13.34 12.17
N GLY A 132 -10.09 -13.06 12.60
CA GLY A 132 -10.43 -11.98 13.53
C GLY A 132 -11.05 -10.78 12.85
N ASN A 133 -11.35 -9.74 13.63
CA ASN A 133 -12.03 -8.54 13.18
C ASN A 133 -11.18 -7.75 12.16
N PRO A 134 -11.65 -7.59 10.91
CA PRO A 134 -10.92 -6.88 9.85
C PRO A 134 -10.95 -5.36 9.99
N HIS A 135 -11.78 -4.80 10.89
CA HIS A 135 -11.92 -3.34 11.03
C HIS A 135 -10.76 -2.70 11.80
N ILE A 136 -9.54 -2.98 11.37
CA ILE A 136 -8.27 -2.50 11.95
C ILE A 136 -8.22 -0.96 11.95
N GLN A 137 -8.80 -0.33 10.94
CA GLN A 137 -8.85 1.12 10.76
C GLN A 137 -9.60 1.86 11.88
N MET A 138 -10.40 1.16 12.67
CA MET A 138 -11.10 1.73 13.82
C MET A 138 -10.23 1.83 15.10
N ASP A 139 -9.03 1.25 15.08
CA ASP A 139 -8.11 1.26 16.23
C ASP A 139 -6.87 2.11 15.90
N PRO A 140 -6.70 3.27 16.55
CA PRO A 140 -5.61 4.19 16.26
C PRO A 140 -4.22 3.62 16.53
N TYR A 141 -4.07 2.74 17.50
CA TYR A 141 -2.78 2.12 17.81
C TYR A 141 -2.39 1.08 16.76
N ARG A 142 -3.37 0.31 16.27
CA ARG A 142 -3.16 -0.62 15.16
C ARG A 142 -2.86 0.11 13.87
N MET A 143 -3.57 1.21 13.60
CA MET A 143 -3.29 2.07 12.44
C MET A 143 -1.86 2.64 12.47
N LEU A 144 -1.34 3.01 13.65
CA LEU A 144 0.05 3.44 13.78
C LEU A 144 1.02 2.31 13.47
N ALA A 145 0.75 1.08 13.93
CA ALA A 145 1.60 -0.07 13.65
C ALA A 145 1.61 -0.40 12.13
N VAL A 146 0.44 -0.40 11.50
CA VAL A 146 0.30 -0.58 10.03
C VAL A 146 1.05 0.52 9.29
N ALA A 147 0.91 1.79 9.69
CA ALA A 147 1.59 2.92 9.04
C ALA A 147 3.11 2.80 9.11
N LYS A 148 3.66 2.38 10.26
CA LYS A 148 5.11 2.13 10.41
C LYS A 148 5.58 1.02 9.47
N ALA A 149 4.86 -0.09 9.41
CA ALA A 149 5.19 -1.21 8.54
C ALA A 149 5.07 -0.84 7.05
N LEU A 150 4.02 -0.07 6.69
CA LEU A 150 3.79 0.39 5.32
C LEU A 150 4.86 1.40 4.88
N SER A 151 5.24 2.35 5.74
CA SER A 151 6.35 3.29 5.48
C SER A 151 7.67 2.54 5.24
N ALA A 152 7.96 1.50 6.02
CA ALA A 152 9.14 0.67 5.81
C ALA A 152 9.06 -0.13 4.49
N ARG A 153 7.88 -0.62 4.12
CA ARG A 153 7.64 -1.32 2.84
C ARG A 153 7.86 -0.39 1.65
N LEU A 154 7.32 0.83 1.70
CA LEU A 154 7.54 1.85 0.66
C LEU A 154 9.01 2.20 0.53
N ALA A 155 9.73 2.39 1.63
CA ALA A 155 11.16 2.66 1.64
C ALA A 155 11.98 1.52 1.02
N GLY A 156 11.56 0.27 1.20
CA GLY A 156 12.21 -0.90 0.59
C GLY A 156 11.97 -1.03 -0.92
N LEU A 157 10.80 -0.60 -1.41
CA LEU A 157 10.44 -0.65 -2.84
C LEU A 157 10.93 0.58 -3.61
N ASP A 158 11.08 1.71 -2.93
CA ASP A 158 11.44 3.01 -3.50
C ASP A 158 12.50 3.71 -2.62
N ALA A 159 13.69 3.13 -2.62
CA ALA A 159 14.82 3.60 -1.80
C ALA A 159 15.17 5.08 -1.98
N PRO A 160 15.08 5.70 -3.18
CA PRO A 160 15.32 7.13 -3.34
C PRO A 160 14.40 8.03 -2.51
N ASN A 161 13.17 7.61 -2.27
CA ASN A 161 12.17 8.35 -1.48
C ASN A 161 12.06 7.90 -0.02
N ALA A 162 12.89 6.96 0.44
CA ALA A 162 12.82 6.38 1.79
C ALA A 162 12.80 7.42 2.92
N ALA A 163 13.65 8.45 2.83
CA ALA A 163 13.70 9.53 3.82
C ALA A 163 12.40 10.36 3.85
N THR A 164 11.75 10.52 2.69
CA THR A 164 10.45 11.21 2.58
C THR A 164 9.36 10.45 3.32
N TYR A 165 9.27 9.13 3.13
CA TYR A 165 8.28 8.28 3.82
C TYR A 165 8.46 8.29 5.34
N GLN A 166 9.71 8.19 5.81
CA GLN A 166 10.02 8.25 7.24
C GLN A 166 9.67 9.61 7.84
N LYS A 167 10.03 10.70 7.15
CA LYS A 167 9.72 12.05 7.59
C LYS A 167 8.21 12.28 7.67
N ARG A 168 7.46 11.90 6.64
CA ARG A 168 6.01 12.08 6.59
C ARG A 168 5.31 11.26 7.68
N LEU A 169 5.74 10.03 7.95
CA LEU A 169 5.25 9.24 9.08
C LEU A 169 5.45 9.98 10.42
N ALA A 170 6.63 10.57 10.64
CA ALA A 170 6.94 11.31 11.87
C ALA A 170 6.15 12.63 11.97
N ASP A 171 5.90 13.30 10.85
CA ASP A 171 5.21 14.59 10.79
C ASP A 171 3.68 14.47 10.87
N THR A 172 3.10 13.31 10.52
CA THR A 172 1.65 13.11 10.54
C THR A 172 1.12 13.31 11.96
N VAL A 173 0.32 14.35 12.13
CA VAL A 173 -0.21 14.80 13.45
C VAL A 173 -0.95 13.66 14.16
N TYR A 174 -1.72 12.89 13.43
CA TYR A 174 -2.46 11.75 13.94
C TYR A 174 -1.52 10.73 14.63
N PHE A 175 -0.50 10.26 13.92
CA PHE A 175 0.45 9.27 14.46
C PHE A 175 1.34 9.83 15.57
N ARG A 176 1.73 11.10 15.46
CA ARG A 176 2.52 11.78 16.50
C ARG A 176 1.77 11.87 17.82
N ASN A 177 0.48 12.20 17.81
CA ASN A 177 -0.32 12.31 19.02
C ASN A 177 -0.52 10.95 19.71
N ILE A 178 -0.69 9.87 18.93
CA ILE A 178 -0.79 8.51 19.49
C ILE A 178 0.53 8.05 20.10
N ALA A 179 1.66 8.35 19.44
CA ALA A 179 2.98 7.91 19.90
C ALA A 179 3.45 8.60 21.18
N ASN A 180 2.85 9.75 21.54
CA ASN A 180 3.23 10.57 22.70
C ASN A 180 2.30 10.38 23.92
N ASN A 181 1.27 9.54 23.82
CA ASN A 181 0.37 9.15 24.91
C ASN A 181 0.66 7.72 25.39
#